data_1488271320620ad2cba2b1dbd08d2d59
#
_entry.id   1488271320620ad2cba2b1dbd08d2d59
#
_cell.length_a   1.000
_cell.length_b   1.000
_cell.length_c   1.000
_cell.angle_alpha   90.00
_cell.angle_beta   90.00
_cell.angle_gamma   90.00
#
_symmetry.space_group_name_H-M   'P 1'
#
loop_
_entity.id
_entity.type
_entity.pdbx_description
1 polymer ?
#
loop_
_entity_poly.entity_id
_entity_poly.type
_entity_poly.pdbx_seq_one_letter_code
_entity_poly.pdbx_strand_id
1 'polypeptide(L)' 'VTNTFELLQQRHKANSLPLDEVRAEYFSHIKTEKRLRHLIRTGDVQLATFRISDSRLAPLHVRLADLAAYLDARAEQAA' A
#
# COMPACT_ATOMS: atom_id res chain seq x y z
N VAL A 1 11.05 -19.73 -6.82
CA VAL A 1 11.07 -18.82 -5.68
C VAL A 1 9.90 -17.86 -5.74
N THR A 2 9.13 -17.82 -4.68
CA THR A 2 7.96 -16.92 -4.60
C THR A 2 8.42 -15.51 -4.24
N ASN A 3 8.07 -14.53 -5.06
CA ASN A 3 8.42 -13.14 -4.77
C ASN A 3 7.35 -12.46 -3.91
N THR A 4 7.64 -11.24 -3.46
CA THR A 4 6.74 -10.50 -2.58
C THR A 4 5.37 -10.26 -3.24
N PHE A 5 5.35 -9.93 -4.52
CA PHE A 5 4.10 -9.71 -5.23
C PHE A 5 3.24 -10.97 -5.27
N GLU A 6 3.84 -12.12 -5.54
CA GLU A 6 3.11 -13.38 -5.57
C GLU A 6 2.54 -13.74 -4.20
N LEU A 7 3.31 -13.51 -3.14
CA LEU A 7 2.84 -13.76 -1.78
C LEU A 7 1.64 -12.88 -1.44
N LEU A 8 1.70 -11.61 -1.79
CA LEU A 8 0.58 -10.69 -1.57
C LEU A 8 -0.64 -11.12 -2.37
N GLN A 9 -0.45 -11.52 -3.62
CA GLN A 9 -1.54 -11.93 -4.48
C GLN A 9 -2.23 -13.18 -3.94
N GLN A 10 -1.47 -14.15 -3.45
CA GLN A 10 -2.02 -15.36 -2.84
C GLN A 10 -2.78 -15.04 -1.57
N ARG A 11 -2.26 -14.15 -0.75
CA ARG A 11 -2.90 -13.78 0.51
C ARG A 11 -4.21 -13.05 0.32
N HIS A 12 -4.23 -12.09 -0.60
CA HIS A 12 -5.39 -11.19 -0.77
C HIS A 12 -6.30 -11.60 -1.91
N LYS A 13 -5.82 -12.41 -2.84
CA LYS A 13 -6.57 -12.86 -4.02
C LYS A 13 -7.17 -11.70 -4.82
N ALA A 14 -6.42 -10.61 -4.91
CA ALA A 14 -6.84 -9.39 -5.59
C ALA A 14 -5.62 -8.70 -6.20
N ASN A 15 -5.85 -7.78 -7.12
CA ASN A 15 -4.77 -7.02 -7.74
C ASN A 15 -4.49 -5.70 -7.02
N SER A 16 -5.44 -5.25 -6.20
CA SER A 16 -5.30 -4.01 -5.43
C SER A 16 -6.07 -4.13 -4.12
N LEU A 17 -5.72 -3.28 -3.17
CA LEU A 17 -6.35 -3.24 -1.86
C LEU A 17 -6.75 -1.81 -1.53
N PRO A 18 -7.85 -1.61 -0.77
CA PRO A 18 -8.15 -0.29 -0.22
C PRO A 18 -6.99 0.20 0.65
N LEU A 19 -6.73 1.50 0.63
CA LEU A 19 -5.65 2.07 1.42
C LEU A 19 -5.83 1.81 2.92
N ASP A 20 -7.07 1.84 3.41
CA ASP A 20 -7.35 1.58 4.81
C ASP A 20 -6.95 0.15 5.22
N GLU A 21 -7.19 -0.82 4.34
CA GLU A 21 -6.80 -2.20 4.60
C GLU A 21 -5.29 -2.34 4.61
N VAL A 22 -4.60 -1.68 3.67
CA VAL A 22 -3.14 -1.65 3.65
C VAL A 22 -2.59 -1.04 4.93
N ARG A 23 -3.19 0.06 5.39
CA ARG A 23 -2.80 0.69 6.65
C ARG A 23 -2.93 -0.30 7.82
N ALA A 24 -4.05 -0.99 7.92
CA ALA A 24 -4.30 -1.89 9.02
C ALA A 24 -3.31 -3.07 9.06
N GLU A 25 -2.90 -3.55 7.89
CA GLU A 25 -2.03 -4.73 7.83
C GLU A 25 -0.54 -4.41 7.83
N TYR A 26 -0.14 -3.34 7.14
CA TYR A 26 1.28 -3.05 6.91
C TYR A 26 1.75 -1.77 7.60
N PHE A 27 0.84 -0.91 7.98
CA PHE A 27 1.14 0.36 8.63
C PHE A 27 0.34 0.49 9.93
N SER A 28 0.27 -0.58 10.70
CA SER A 28 -0.52 -0.59 11.94
C SER A 28 -0.06 0.46 12.95
N HIS A 29 1.20 0.90 12.86
CA HIS A 29 1.71 1.97 13.71
C HIS A 29 1.14 3.35 13.34
N ILE A 30 0.55 3.47 12.16
CA ILE A 30 -0.15 4.68 11.72
C ILE A 30 -1.63 4.47 12.00
N LYS A 31 -2.19 5.26 12.91
CA LYS A 31 -3.52 4.99 13.46
C LYS A 31 -4.67 5.40 12.56
N THR A 32 -4.44 6.27 11.57
CA THR A 32 -5.51 6.75 10.71
C THR A 32 -5.10 6.74 9.25
N GLU A 33 -6.07 6.54 8.37
CA GLU A 33 -5.85 6.62 6.93
C GLU A 33 -5.43 8.03 6.52
N LYS A 34 -5.98 9.04 7.19
CA LYS A 34 -5.63 10.44 6.90
C LYS A 34 -4.14 10.68 7.13
N ARG A 35 -3.59 10.15 8.21
CA ARG A 35 -2.16 10.27 8.49
C ARG A 35 -1.33 9.57 7.43
N LEU A 36 -1.73 8.37 7.02
CA LEU A 36 -1.02 7.64 5.97
C LEU A 36 -1.05 8.40 4.65
N ARG A 37 -2.20 8.97 4.27
CA ARG A 37 -2.28 9.78 3.05
C ARG A 37 -1.36 10.99 3.11
N HIS A 38 -1.25 11.61 4.28
CA HIS A 38 -0.35 12.74 4.46
C HIS A 38 1.11 12.32 4.24
N LEU A 39 1.52 11.19 4.81
CA LEU A 39 2.89 10.68 4.66
C LEU A 39 3.21 10.32 3.20
N ILE A 40 2.24 9.79 2.48
CA ILE A 40 2.40 9.51 1.05
C ILE A 40 2.59 10.81 0.27
N ARG A 41 1.79 11.83 0.60
CA ARG A 41 1.86 13.12 -0.07
C ARG A 41 3.20 13.82 0.15
N THR A 42 3.74 13.73 1.34
CA THR A 42 5.01 14.39 1.69
C THR A 42 6.23 13.60 1.22
N GLY A 43 6.04 12.36 0.78
CA GLY A 43 7.14 11.51 0.31
C GLY A 43 7.78 10.66 1.39
N ASP A 44 7.31 10.74 2.63
CA ASP A 44 7.82 9.89 3.72
C ASP A 44 7.49 8.42 3.48
N VAL A 45 6.36 8.15 2.83
CA VAL A 45 5.98 6.82 2.39
C VAL A 45 5.86 6.85 0.87
N GLN A 46 6.77 6.17 0.18
CA GLN A 46 6.81 6.13 -1.28
C GLN A 46 5.91 5.02 -1.80
N LEU A 47 4.62 5.27 -1.80
CA LEU A 47 3.62 4.29 -2.19
C LEU A 47 2.64 4.94 -3.16
N ALA A 48 2.52 4.39 -4.36
CA ALA A 48 1.60 4.90 -5.36
C ALA A 48 0.17 4.50 -5.02
N THR A 49 -0.75 5.45 -5.09
CA THR A 49 -2.17 5.22 -4.85
C THR A 49 -2.98 5.64 -6.06
N PHE A 50 -4.19 5.09 -6.17
CA PHE A 50 -5.10 5.48 -7.24
C PHE A 50 -6.55 5.37 -6.74
N ARG A 51 -7.46 6.02 -7.46
CA ARG A 51 -8.90 5.89 -7.18
C ARG A 51 -9.54 5.01 -8.24
N ILE A 52 -10.46 4.15 -7.80
CA ILE A 52 -11.18 3.28 -8.72
C ILE A 52 -12.10 4.08 -9.64
N SER A 53 -12.60 5.22 -9.15
CA SER A 53 -13.45 6.09 -9.95
C SER A 53 -12.97 7.53 -9.86
N ASP A 54 -13.51 8.40 -10.73
CA ASP A 54 -13.14 9.82 -10.74
C ASP A 54 -13.75 10.62 -9.58
N SER A 55 -14.61 10.01 -8.79
CA SER A 55 -15.22 10.67 -7.65
C SER A 55 -14.19 10.97 -6.56
N ARG A 56 -14.25 12.18 -6.00
CA ARG A 56 -13.39 12.54 -4.86
C ARG A 56 -13.74 11.73 -3.61
N LEU A 57 -14.92 11.12 -3.58
CA LEU A 57 -15.36 10.29 -2.46
C LEU A 57 -14.95 8.83 -2.61
N ALA A 58 -14.42 8.45 -3.78
CA ALA A 58 -13.97 7.08 -3.98
C ALA A 58 -12.75 6.79 -3.08
N PRO A 59 -12.71 5.61 -2.46
CA PRO A 59 -11.56 5.27 -1.62
C PRO A 59 -10.30 5.13 -2.44
N LEU A 60 -9.16 5.47 -1.84
CA LEU A 60 -7.86 5.25 -2.45
C LEU A 60 -7.52 3.78 -2.38
N HIS A 61 -6.90 3.27 -3.43
CA HIS A 61 -6.43 1.89 -3.52
C HIS A 61 -4.95 1.85 -3.81
N VAL A 62 -4.31 0.75 -3.44
CA VAL A 62 -2.89 0.51 -3.71
C VAL A 62 -2.80 -0.78 -4.53
N ARG A 63 -2.07 -0.71 -5.65
CA ARG A 63 -1.82 -1.91 -6.45
C ARG A 63 -0.85 -2.81 -5.70
N LEU A 64 -1.11 -4.13 -5.73
CA LEU A 64 -0.22 -5.08 -5.05
C LEU A 64 1.21 -5.02 -5.57
N ALA A 65 1.39 -4.75 -6.87
CA ALA A 65 2.73 -4.59 -7.43
C ALA A 65 3.48 -3.42 -6.79
N ASP A 66 2.80 -2.29 -6.58
CA ASP A 66 3.40 -1.12 -5.94
C ASP A 66 3.69 -1.38 -4.47
N LEU A 67 2.78 -2.07 -3.78
CA LEU A 67 2.98 -2.45 -2.38
C LEU A 67 4.17 -3.40 -2.24
N ALA A 68 4.29 -4.38 -3.14
CA ALA A 68 5.40 -5.31 -3.13
C ALA A 68 6.73 -4.58 -3.32
N ALA A 69 6.79 -3.63 -4.26
CA ALA A 69 8.00 -2.84 -4.50
C ALA A 69 8.37 -2.02 -3.26
N TYR A 70 7.38 -1.43 -2.59
CA TYR A 70 7.63 -0.67 -1.37
C TYR A 70 8.20 -1.56 -0.26
N LEU A 71 7.59 -2.73 -0.04
CA LEU A 71 8.04 -3.65 0.99
C LEU A 71 9.46 -4.16 0.72
N ASP A 72 9.76 -4.46 -0.54
CA ASP A 72 11.11 -4.91 -0.91
C ASP A 72 12.14 -3.81 -0.69
N ALA A 73 11.81 -2.57 -1.05
CA ALA A 73 12.71 -1.43 -0.84
C ALA A 73 12.96 -1.20 0.65
N ARG A 74 11.94 -1.32 1.48
CA ARG A 74 12.09 -1.16 2.93
C ARG A 74 12.95 -2.27 3.52
N ALA A 75 12.78 -3.50 3.05
CA ALA A 75 13.59 -4.63 3.51
C ALA A 75 15.07 -4.42 3.15
N GLU A 76 15.36 -3.91 1.97
CA GLU A 76 16.73 -3.59 1.56
C GLU A 76 17.33 -2.50 2.43
N GLN A 77 16.55 -1.46 2.76
CA GLN A 77 17.03 -0.38 3.61
C GLN A 77 17.28 -0.83 5.04
N ALA A 78 16.56 -1.82 5.51
CA ALA A 78 16.69 -2.34 6.86
C ALA A 78 17.83 -3.34 7.01
N ALA A 79 18.30 -3.90 5.93
CA ALA A 79 19.34 -4.92 5.92
C ALA A 79 20.72 -4.36 6.27
#